data_209154669306df5725232df89f3cdb6f
#
_entry.id   209154669306df5725232df89f3cdb6f
#
_cell.length_a   1.000
_cell.length_b   1.000
_cell.length_c   1.000
_cell.angle_alpha   90.00
_cell.angle_beta   90.00
_cell.angle_gamma   90.00
#
_symmetry.space_group_name_H-M   'P 1'
#
loop_
_entity.id
_entity.type
_entity.pdbx_description
1 polymer ?
#
loop_
_entity_poly.entity_id
_entity_poly.type
_entity_poly.pdbx_seq_one_letter_code
_entity_poly.pdbx_strand_id
1 'polypeptide(L)'
;MVLGACKTVVECAEKKKLVEPEGACGRPLGLQFHRASGDMYIADAYLGLMRVGRRGGLAEVVATEAGGVPFKFLNGIDADQETGDVYFTDSSTTYQRSEYLLVVLSGDATGRLMRYDPRTGDITVLRSGLAFPNGVAINTDRTHLIVAEMSPCRLLRHWLHGPMPGETEVLVELPGYPDNVRPDGGERGGYWVGFNRDKLWEENGTTANSMSAVRVDVTRDAKNDTVAVALRGYGDATVSEVVERNGSLWIGSVDTPYMGLLKLAPL
;
A
#
# COMPACT_ATOMS: atom_id res chain seq x y z
N MET A 1 14.11 13.94 -2.91
CA MET A 1 13.69 13.49 -4.24
C MET A 1 14.32 12.12 -4.44
N VAL A 2 13.54 11.06 -4.26
CA VAL A 2 13.99 9.68 -4.49
C VAL A 2 13.76 9.43 -5.97
N LEU A 3 14.81 9.43 -6.75
CA LEU A 3 14.76 8.99 -8.14
C LEU A 3 15.02 7.49 -8.12
N GLY A 4 14.03 6.71 -8.50
CA GLY A 4 14.20 5.29 -8.81
C GLY A 4 15.34 5.12 -9.83
N ALA A 5 15.91 3.94 -9.88
CA ALA A 5 17.15 3.63 -10.60
C ALA A 5 17.11 3.93 -12.10
N CYS A 6 17.12 5.19 -12.44
CA CYS A 6 17.57 5.59 -13.79
C CYS A 6 19.05 5.26 -13.93
N LYS A 7 19.46 4.68 -15.05
CA LYS A 7 20.86 4.47 -15.38
C LYS A 7 21.68 5.77 -15.30
N THR A 8 21.01 6.91 -15.48
CA THR A 8 21.52 8.23 -15.07
C THR A 8 20.35 9.09 -14.62
N VAL A 9 20.51 9.83 -13.52
CA VAL A 9 19.54 10.85 -13.01
C VAL A 9 19.16 11.86 -14.10
N VAL A 10 20.07 12.12 -15.02
CA VAL A 10 19.92 13.06 -16.15
C VAL A 10 18.94 12.55 -17.20
N GLU A 11 19.00 11.25 -17.58
CA GLU A 11 18.10 10.69 -18.61
C GLU A 11 16.63 10.72 -18.19
N CYS A 12 16.33 10.46 -16.92
CA CYS A 12 14.95 10.50 -16.43
C CYS A 12 14.46 11.95 -16.17
N ALA A 13 15.37 12.89 -15.85
CA ALA A 13 15.02 14.29 -15.63
C ALA A 13 14.81 15.07 -16.94
N GLU A 14 15.52 14.73 -18.00
CA GLU A 14 15.43 15.43 -19.30
C GLU A 14 14.21 15.00 -20.13
N LYS A 15 13.67 13.80 -19.90
CA LYS A 15 12.51 13.26 -20.63
C LYS A 15 11.15 13.78 -20.15
N LYS A 16 11.09 14.86 -19.42
CA LYS A 16 9.87 15.45 -18.83
C LYS A 16 8.72 15.79 -19.80
N LYS A 17 8.85 15.52 -21.09
CA LYS A 17 7.83 15.85 -22.12
C LYS A 17 7.25 14.64 -22.86
N LEU A 18 7.74 13.44 -22.61
CA LEU A 18 7.20 12.20 -23.18
C LEU A 18 6.86 11.27 -22.01
N VAL A 19 5.80 10.48 -22.15
CA VAL A 19 5.44 9.43 -21.18
C VAL A 19 6.69 8.59 -20.95
N GLU A 20 7.33 8.79 -19.78
CA GLU A 20 8.55 8.06 -19.44
C GLU A 20 8.21 6.58 -19.34
N PRO A 21 8.99 5.69 -19.96
CA PRO A 21 8.77 4.26 -19.82
C PRO A 21 9.06 3.89 -18.36
N GLU A 22 8.03 3.64 -17.56
CA GLU A 22 8.13 3.28 -16.14
C GLU A 22 9.10 2.09 -15.93
N GLY A 23 9.17 1.16 -16.90
CA GLY A 23 10.11 0.05 -16.86
C GLY A 23 11.59 0.42 -16.91
N ALA A 24 11.93 1.64 -17.40
CA ALA A 24 13.32 2.13 -17.45
C ALA A 24 13.65 3.04 -16.26
N CYS A 25 12.70 3.86 -15.84
CA CYS A 25 12.89 4.87 -14.79
C CYS A 25 12.38 4.42 -13.41
N GLY A 26 11.70 3.30 -13.34
CA GLY A 26 11.01 2.84 -12.13
C GLY A 26 9.70 3.58 -11.88
N ARG A 27 8.92 3.04 -10.98
CA ARG A 27 7.70 3.64 -10.45
C ARG A 27 7.57 3.30 -8.98
N PRO A 28 8.18 4.07 -8.07
CA PRO A 28 7.99 3.91 -6.63
C PRO A 28 6.52 4.11 -6.27
N LEU A 29 5.89 3.13 -5.66
CA LEU A 29 4.51 3.18 -5.19
C LEU A 29 4.45 3.23 -3.67
N GLY A 30 5.11 2.31 -2.99
CA GLY A 30 5.20 2.28 -1.54
C GLY A 30 6.55 2.78 -1.04
N LEU A 31 6.56 3.61 0.02
CA LEU A 31 7.77 4.09 0.67
C LEU A 31 7.60 4.02 2.18
N GLN A 32 8.61 3.48 2.87
CA GLN A 32 8.59 3.40 4.33
C GLN A 32 9.98 3.55 4.92
N PHE A 33 10.08 4.39 5.96
CA PHE A 33 11.31 4.55 6.73
C PHE A 33 11.36 3.55 7.89
N HIS A 34 12.47 2.88 8.06
CA HIS A 34 12.85 2.25 9.31
C HIS A 34 13.64 3.26 10.15
N ARG A 35 13.01 3.78 11.20
CA ARG A 35 13.53 4.96 11.95
C ARG A 35 14.85 4.69 12.65
N ALA A 36 15.05 3.48 13.18
CA ALA A 36 16.26 3.14 13.93
C ALA A 36 17.52 3.12 13.04
N SER A 37 17.44 2.52 11.85
CA SER A 37 18.55 2.52 10.89
C SER A 37 18.63 3.82 10.08
N GLY A 38 17.51 4.51 9.90
CA GLY A 38 17.36 5.64 9.00
C GLY A 38 17.26 5.24 7.52
N ASP A 39 17.14 3.96 7.23
CA ASP A 39 16.95 3.45 5.87
C ASP A 39 15.52 3.69 5.40
N MET A 40 15.37 3.99 4.11
CA MET A 40 14.08 4.05 3.45
C MET A 40 13.97 2.86 2.49
N TYR A 41 12.93 2.05 2.68
CA TYR A 41 12.58 0.98 1.77
C TYR A 41 11.54 1.45 0.78
N ILE A 42 11.61 0.92 -0.44
CA ILE A 42 10.78 1.34 -1.58
C ILE A 42 10.27 0.09 -2.29
N ALA A 43 8.95 -0.02 -2.43
CA ALA A 43 8.32 -0.95 -3.34
C ALA A 43 8.20 -0.26 -4.71
N ASP A 44 9.12 -0.58 -5.62
CA ASP A 44 9.08 -0.07 -6.99
C ASP A 44 8.41 -1.08 -7.90
N ALA A 45 7.39 -0.64 -8.65
CA ALA A 45 6.56 -1.52 -9.46
C ALA A 45 7.31 -2.25 -10.59
N TYR A 46 8.48 -1.77 -10.99
CA TYR A 46 9.28 -2.36 -12.08
C TYR A 46 10.68 -2.79 -11.64
N LEU A 47 11.26 -2.10 -10.68
CA LEU A 47 12.66 -2.31 -10.28
C LEU A 47 12.79 -3.24 -9.06
N GLY A 48 11.67 -3.55 -8.40
CA GLY A 48 11.64 -4.46 -7.27
C GLY A 48 11.69 -3.77 -5.91
N LEU A 49 12.10 -4.52 -4.88
CA LEU A 49 12.33 -3.97 -3.55
C LEU A 49 13.66 -3.24 -3.54
N MET A 50 13.64 -1.97 -3.14
CA MET A 50 14.81 -1.12 -3.12
C MET A 50 15.02 -0.49 -1.75
N ARG A 51 16.24 0.01 -1.50
CA ARG A 51 16.61 0.69 -0.26
C ARG A 51 17.45 1.92 -0.54
N VAL A 52 17.22 2.99 0.21
CA VAL A 52 18.09 4.14 0.33
C VAL A 52 18.60 4.22 1.77
N GLY A 53 19.90 4.19 1.95
CA GLY A 53 20.50 4.28 3.29
C GLY A 53 20.33 5.67 3.92
N ARG A 54 20.54 5.76 5.24
CA ARG A 54 20.37 6.98 6.06
C ARG A 54 21.07 8.25 5.55
N ARG A 55 22.10 8.10 4.74
CA ARG A 55 22.84 9.23 4.16
C ARG A 55 22.25 9.74 2.84
N GLY A 56 21.14 9.15 2.40
CA GLY A 56 20.57 9.40 1.07
C GLY A 56 21.43 8.83 -0.04
N GLY A 57 21.18 9.26 -1.26
CA GLY A 57 21.87 8.80 -2.46
C GLY A 57 20.94 8.05 -3.39
N LEU A 58 21.51 7.25 -4.30
CA LEU A 58 20.76 6.39 -5.18
C LEU A 58 20.18 5.19 -4.42
N ALA A 59 18.99 4.76 -4.82
CA ALA A 59 18.40 3.55 -4.30
C ALA A 59 19.16 2.31 -4.82
N GLU A 60 19.42 1.39 -3.90
CA GLU A 60 20.02 0.08 -4.20
C GLU A 60 18.90 -0.95 -4.35
N VAL A 61 19.03 -1.84 -5.32
CA VAL A 61 18.11 -2.97 -5.49
C VAL A 61 18.41 -3.99 -4.37
N VAL A 62 17.39 -4.28 -3.56
CA VAL A 62 17.45 -5.30 -2.49
C VAL A 62 17.07 -6.66 -3.07
N ALA A 63 15.97 -6.72 -3.84
CA ALA A 63 15.51 -7.94 -4.48
C ALA A 63 14.59 -7.65 -5.67
N THR A 64 14.57 -8.60 -6.61
CA THR A 64 13.73 -8.57 -7.81
C THR A 64 12.81 -9.78 -7.94
N GLU A 65 12.91 -10.73 -7.00
CA GLU A 65 12.10 -11.96 -6.99
C GLU A 65 11.90 -12.49 -5.57
N ALA A 66 10.96 -13.40 -5.41
CA ALA A 66 10.78 -14.20 -4.21
C ALA A 66 10.40 -15.64 -4.61
N GLY A 67 11.11 -16.64 -4.03
CA GLY A 67 10.84 -18.05 -4.28
C GLY A 67 11.01 -18.46 -5.76
N GLY A 68 11.93 -17.81 -6.50
CA GLY A 68 12.16 -18.05 -7.92
C GLY A 68 11.10 -17.41 -8.85
N VAL A 69 10.18 -16.59 -8.31
CA VAL A 69 9.16 -15.90 -9.11
C VAL A 69 9.48 -14.39 -9.12
N PRO A 70 9.79 -13.79 -10.29
CA PRO A 70 10.08 -12.38 -10.41
C PRO A 70 8.93 -11.49 -9.91
N PHE A 71 9.27 -10.33 -9.37
CA PHE A 71 8.30 -9.29 -9.08
C PHE A 71 7.82 -8.63 -10.37
N LYS A 72 6.52 -8.37 -10.45
CA LYS A 72 5.92 -7.71 -11.60
C LYS A 72 5.29 -6.37 -11.26
N PHE A 73 4.74 -6.25 -10.05
CA PHE A 73 3.97 -5.10 -9.66
C PHE A 73 4.04 -4.87 -8.14
N LEU A 74 5.24 -4.58 -7.60
CA LEU A 74 5.35 -4.22 -6.19
C LEU A 74 4.58 -2.94 -5.91
N ASN A 75 3.90 -2.88 -4.74
CA ASN A 75 2.96 -1.83 -4.44
C ASN A 75 3.09 -1.31 -2.99
N GLY A 76 2.34 -1.88 -2.05
CA GLY A 76 2.35 -1.45 -0.65
C GLY A 76 3.60 -1.91 0.10
N ILE A 77 4.01 -1.13 1.11
CA ILE A 77 5.15 -1.46 1.98
C ILE A 77 4.95 -0.87 3.38
N ASP A 78 5.33 -1.64 4.40
CA ASP A 78 5.49 -1.17 5.76
C ASP A 78 6.70 -1.83 6.43
N ALA A 79 7.26 -1.20 7.45
CA ALA A 79 8.43 -1.68 8.17
C ALA A 79 8.17 -1.78 9.66
N ASP A 80 8.45 -2.95 10.23
CA ASP A 80 8.45 -3.13 11.67
C ASP A 80 9.56 -2.29 12.30
N GLN A 81 9.17 -1.32 13.11
CA GLN A 81 10.10 -0.35 13.69
C GLN A 81 10.96 -0.93 14.83
N GLU A 82 10.67 -2.16 15.28
CA GLU A 82 11.44 -2.86 16.31
C GLU A 82 12.36 -3.93 15.73
N THR A 83 11.85 -4.79 14.82
CA THR A 83 12.64 -5.87 14.23
C THR A 83 13.41 -5.45 12.99
N GLY A 84 12.93 -4.43 12.30
CA GLY A 84 13.42 -4.00 10.99
C GLY A 84 12.87 -4.82 9.82
N ASP A 85 12.04 -5.84 10.07
CA ASP A 85 11.40 -6.61 9.02
C ASP A 85 10.55 -5.71 8.12
N VAL A 86 10.60 -5.92 6.82
CA VAL A 86 9.85 -5.15 5.84
C VAL A 86 8.80 -6.02 5.20
N TYR A 87 7.54 -5.59 5.30
CA TYR A 87 6.40 -6.27 4.69
C TYR A 87 5.96 -5.51 3.45
N PHE A 88 5.71 -6.24 2.36
CA PHE A 88 5.36 -5.61 1.10
C PHE A 88 4.49 -6.52 0.24
N THR A 89 3.79 -5.90 -0.71
CA THR A 89 2.88 -6.58 -1.63
C THR A 89 3.41 -6.57 -3.06
N ASP A 90 3.11 -7.65 -3.80
CA ASP A 90 3.20 -7.74 -5.25
C ASP A 90 1.78 -7.91 -5.79
N SER A 91 1.24 -6.90 -6.42
CA SER A 91 -0.17 -6.83 -6.83
C SER A 91 -0.53 -7.90 -7.87
N SER A 92 0.43 -8.32 -8.68
CA SER A 92 0.28 -9.40 -9.67
C SER A 92 1.65 -9.96 -10.02
N THR A 93 1.75 -11.28 -10.21
CA THR A 93 2.92 -11.92 -10.83
C THR A 93 2.76 -12.12 -12.34
N THR A 94 1.59 -11.78 -12.88
CA THR A 94 1.24 -11.90 -14.29
C THR A 94 1.40 -10.58 -15.04
N TYR A 95 0.80 -9.52 -14.50
CA TYR A 95 0.69 -8.21 -15.16
C TYR A 95 1.62 -7.18 -14.49
N GLN A 96 2.12 -6.25 -15.31
CA GLN A 96 2.86 -5.09 -14.81
C GLN A 96 1.90 -3.95 -14.41
N ARG A 97 2.42 -2.93 -13.71
CA ARG A 97 1.63 -1.78 -13.28
C ARG A 97 0.91 -1.07 -14.43
N SER A 98 1.55 -0.90 -15.58
CA SER A 98 0.92 -0.28 -16.78
C SER A 98 -0.31 -1.04 -17.26
N GLU A 99 -0.46 -2.29 -16.85
CA GLU A 99 -1.55 -3.19 -17.21
C GLU A 99 -2.55 -3.37 -16.05
N TYR A 100 -2.55 -2.48 -15.05
CA TYR A 100 -3.35 -2.62 -13.81
C TYR A 100 -4.84 -2.87 -14.04
N LEU A 101 -5.41 -2.33 -15.13
CA LEU A 101 -6.80 -2.60 -15.50
C LEU A 101 -7.01 -4.08 -15.87
N LEU A 102 -6.02 -4.75 -16.47
CA LEU A 102 -6.12 -6.17 -16.80
C LEU A 102 -6.11 -7.02 -15.54
N VAL A 103 -5.39 -6.61 -14.48
CA VAL A 103 -5.44 -7.30 -13.17
C VAL A 103 -6.87 -7.37 -12.67
N VAL A 104 -7.60 -6.25 -12.72
CA VAL A 104 -9.00 -6.18 -12.26
C VAL A 104 -9.94 -6.93 -13.22
N LEU A 105 -9.84 -6.65 -14.53
CA LEU A 105 -10.78 -7.18 -15.54
C LEU A 105 -10.64 -8.67 -15.77
N SER A 106 -9.43 -9.23 -15.62
CA SER A 106 -9.21 -10.68 -15.78
C SER A 106 -9.52 -11.47 -14.50
N GLY A 107 -9.73 -10.78 -13.36
CA GLY A 107 -9.85 -11.43 -12.06
C GLY A 107 -8.53 -12.07 -11.61
N ASP A 108 -7.37 -11.49 -11.98
CA ASP A 108 -6.07 -12.00 -11.59
C ASP A 108 -5.94 -12.07 -10.06
N ALA A 109 -5.58 -13.25 -9.58
CA ALA A 109 -5.36 -13.53 -8.16
C ALA A 109 -3.98 -14.16 -7.94
N THR A 110 -2.96 -13.66 -8.64
CA THR A 110 -1.58 -14.12 -8.52
C THR A 110 -0.75 -13.30 -7.54
N GLY A 111 -1.36 -12.27 -6.94
CA GLY A 111 -0.70 -11.37 -6.00
C GLY A 111 -0.18 -12.06 -4.75
N ARG A 112 0.80 -11.41 -4.10
CA ARG A 112 1.53 -11.96 -2.96
C ARG A 112 1.74 -10.93 -1.86
N LEU A 113 1.73 -11.42 -0.60
CA LEU A 113 2.23 -10.71 0.58
C LEU A 113 3.56 -11.33 0.99
N MET A 114 4.57 -10.50 1.26
CA MET A 114 5.93 -10.95 1.51
C MET A 114 6.57 -10.22 2.68
N ARG A 115 7.61 -10.87 3.27
CA ARG A 115 8.49 -10.28 4.29
C ARG A 115 9.94 -10.35 3.81
N TYR A 116 10.65 -9.26 3.95
CA TYR A 116 12.10 -9.17 3.84
C TYR A 116 12.71 -9.02 5.23
N ASP A 117 13.67 -9.87 5.58
CA ASP A 117 14.49 -9.75 6.80
C ASP A 117 15.83 -9.08 6.45
N PRO A 118 16.08 -7.84 6.86
CA PRO A 118 17.32 -7.13 6.51
C PRO A 118 18.57 -7.69 7.19
N ARG A 119 18.42 -8.56 8.20
CA ARG A 119 19.56 -9.18 8.91
C ARG A 119 20.13 -10.36 8.14
N THR A 120 19.28 -11.10 7.44
CA THR A 120 19.68 -12.29 6.66
C THR A 120 19.68 -12.03 5.17
N GLY A 121 18.92 -11.03 4.71
CA GLY A 121 18.67 -10.76 3.30
C GLY A 121 17.57 -11.65 2.69
N ASP A 122 16.91 -12.48 3.52
CA ASP A 122 15.92 -13.43 3.04
C ASP A 122 14.57 -12.77 2.74
N ILE A 123 13.90 -13.27 1.70
CA ILE A 123 12.52 -12.95 1.40
C ILE A 123 11.65 -14.18 1.58
N THR A 124 10.61 -14.03 2.38
CA THR A 124 9.61 -15.06 2.64
C THR A 124 8.28 -14.66 2.03
N VAL A 125 7.67 -15.53 1.22
CA VAL A 125 6.29 -15.37 0.78
C VAL A 125 5.37 -15.81 1.92
N LEU A 126 4.64 -14.87 2.50
CA LEU A 126 3.71 -15.11 3.61
C LEU A 126 2.36 -15.62 3.11
N ARG A 127 1.87 -15.04 2.01
CA ARG A 127 0.61 -15.42 1.37
C ARG A 127 0.68 -15.22 -0.13
N SER A 128 0.15 -16.19 -0.89
CA SER A 128 -0.07 -16.12 -2.33
C SER A 128 -1.58 -16.22 -2.63
N GLY A 129 -1.95 -15.98 -3.88
CA GLY A 129 -3.35 -16.12 -4.31
C GLY A 129 -4.21 -14.92 -3.92
N LEU A 130 -3.60 -13.74 -3.79
CA LEU A 130 -4.31 -12.49 -3.48
C LEU A 130 -4.74 -11.79 -4.78
N ALA A 131 -5.94 -11.22 -4.78
CA ALA A 131 -6.49 -10.51 -5.92
C ALA A 131 -6.20 -9.01 -5.82
N PHE A 132 -5.11 -8.58 -6.43
CA PHE A 132 -4.61 -7.22 -6.41
C PHE A 132 -4.35 -6.71 -4.96
N PRO A 133 -3.45 -7.33 -4.17
CA PRO A 133 -3.03 -6.76 -2.90
C PRO A 133 -2.33 -5.44 -3.16
N ASN A 134 -2.79 -4.38 -2.46
CA ASN A 134 -2.30 -3.01 -2.59
C ASN A 134 -1.59 -2.61 -1.29
N GLY A 135 -2.11 -1.67 -0.51
CA GLY A 135 -1.51 -1.25 0.73
C GLY A 135 -1.36 -2.36 1.77
N VAL A 136 -0.32 -2.26 2.59
CA VAL A 136 -0.08 -3.12 3.75
C VAL A 136 0.30 -2.26 4.94
N ALA A 137 -0.18 -2.61 6.13
CA ALA A 137 0.18 -1.97 7.39
C ALA A 137 0.35 -2.99 8.51
N ILE A 138 1.38 -2.80 9.33
CA ILE A 138 1.58 -3.56 10.57
C ILE A 138 0.65 -2.96 11.64
N ASN A 139 -0.06 -3.81 12.36
CA ASN A 139 -0.85 -3.29 13.45
C ASN A 139 0.03 -2.90 14.66
N THR A 140 -0.52 -2.07 15.56
CA THR A 140 0.24 -1.43 16.64
C THR A 140 0.88 -2.44 17.61
N ASP A 141 0.25 -3.57 17.86
CA ASP A 141 0.79 -4.63 18.73
C ASP A 141 1.64 -5.66 17.98
N ARG A 142 1.81 -5.47 16.65
CA ARG A 142 2.63 -6.28 15.76
C ARG A 142 2.20 -7.75 15.66
N THR A 143 0.95 -8.06 16.04
CA THR A 143 0.42 -9.42 15.96
C THR A 143 -0.02 -9.80 14.54
N HIS A 144 -0.38 -8.83 13.71
CA HIS A 144 -0.88 -9.08 12.37
C HIS A 144 -0.62 -7.92 11.40
N LEU A 145 -0.78 -8.21 10.13
CA LEU A 145 -0.80 -7.24 9.05
C LEU A 145 -2.24 -7.00 8.59
N ILE A 146 -2.53 -5.77 8.21
CA ILE A 146 -3.73 -5.44 7.44
C ILE A 146 -3.29 -5.26 5.99
N VAL A 147 -4.00 -5.91 5.07
CA VAL A 147 -3.72 -5.86 3.62
C VAL A 147 -4.97 -5.39 2.89
N ALA A 148 -4.82 -4.35 2.10
CA ALA A 148 -5.86 -3.90 1.19
C ALA A 148 -5.90 -4.82 -0.04
N GLU A 149 -6.96 -5.60 -0.20
CA GLU A 149 -7.17 -6.44 -1.38
C GLU A 149 -8.16 -5.72 -2.32
N MET A 150 -7.61 -5.12 -3.37
CA MET A 150 -8.29 -4.12 -4.17
C MET A 150 -9.45 -4.71 -5.00
N SER A 151 -9.20 -5.77 -5.78
CA SER A 151 -10.21 -6.29 -6.72
C SER A 151 -11.51 -6.72 -6.04
N PRO A 152 -11.50 -7.42 -4.89
CA PRO A 152 -12.72 -7.77 -4.18
C PRO A 152 -13.23 -6.67 -3.23
N CYS A 153 -12.57 -5.51 -3.15
CA CYS A 153 -12.95 -4.40 -2.27
C CYS A 153 -13.03 -4.79 -0.78
N ARG A 154 -11.93 -5.26 -0.21
CA ARG A 154 -11.90 -5.70 1.19
C ARG A 154 -10.54 -5.48 1.87
N LEU A 155 -10.53 -5.51 3.19
CA LEU A 155 -9.31 -5.67 3.98
C LEU A 155 -9.17 -7.12 4.43
N LEU A 156 -7.93 -7.58 4.42
CA LEU A 156 -7.52 -8.85 5.00
C LEU A 156 -6.70 -8.61 6.26
N ARG A 157 -6.82 -9.55 7.21
CA ARG A 157 -5.90 -9.70 8.35
C ARG A 157 -5.02 -10.92 8.10
N HIS A 158 -3.71 -10.73 8.11
CA HIS A 158 -2.75 -11.82 8.08
C HIS A 158 -2.01 -11.89 9.42
N TRP A 159 -2.17 -13.00 10.13
CA TRP A 159 -1.60 -13.18 11.46
C TRP A 159 -0.11 -13.50 11.39
N LEU A 160 0.71 -12.68 12.04
CA LEU A 160 2.14 -12.93 12.25
C LEU A 160 2.38 -13.76 13.51
N HIS A 161 1.63 -13.43 14.56
CA HIS A 161 1.70 -14.04 15.88
C HIS A 161 0.29 -14.21 16.46
N GLY A 162 0.16 -14.92 17.62
CA GLY A 162 -1.10 -15.03 18.33
C GLY A 162 -1.86 -16.32 18.04
N PRO A 163 -3.20 -16.28 17.92
CA PRO A 163 -4.00 -17.52 17.91
C PRO A 163 -3.92 -18.30 16.58
N MET A 164 -3.61 -17.65 15.46
CA MET A 164 -3.63 -18.25 14.12
C MET A 164 -2.43 -17.81 13.27
N PRO A 165 -1.18 -18.06 13.72
CA PRO A 165 0.00 -17.58 12.96
C PRO A 165 0.04 -18.15 11.54
N GLY A 166 0.27 -17.28 10.54
CA GLY A 166 0.31 -17.64 9.12
C GLY A 166 -1.06 -17.67 8.43
N GLU A 167 -2.16 -17.61 9.18
CA GLU A 167 -3.51 -17.59 8.59
C GLU A 167 -3.88 -16.19 8.10
N THR A 168 -4.75 -16.17 7.08
CA THR A 168 -5.29 -14.95 6.49
C THR A 168 -6.81 -15.05 6.46
N GLU A 169 -7.49 -14.04 6.98
CA GLU A 169 -8.94 -13.95 7.03
C GLU A 169 -9.44 -12.62 6.46
N VAL A 170 -10.70 -12.60 6.01
CA VAL A 170 -11.35 -11.35 5.63
C VAL A 170 -11.68 -10.58 6.90
N LEU A 171 -11.17 -9.35 6.98
CA LEU A 171 -11.42 -8.45 8.09
C LEU A 171 -12.73 -7.70 7.91
N VAL A 172 -12.87 -7.00 6.80
CA VAL A 172 -14.05 -6.21 6.48
C VAL A 172 -14.20 -6.02 4.97
N GLU A 173 -15.44 -6.04 4.48
CA GLU A 173 -15.79 -5.63 3.13
C GLU A 173 -15.87 -4.11 3.07
N LEU A 174 -15.41 -3.54 1.95
CA LEU A 174 -15.34 -2.10 1.75
C LEU A 174 -16.28 -1.64 0.63
N PRO A 175 -16.75 -0.38 0.69
CA PRO A 175 -17.65 0.18 -0.33
C PRO A 175 -16.93 0.62 -1.61
N GLY A 176 -15.62 0.56 -1.66
CA GLY A 176 -14.81 1.00 -2.80
C GLY A 176 -13.51 0.22 -2.94
N TYR A 177 -12.78 0.48 -4.00
CA TYR A 177 -11.50 -0.15 -4.30
C TYR A 177 -10.40 0.42 -3.42
N PRO A 178 -9.92 -0.31 -2.37
CA PRO A 178 -8.92 0.21 -1.45
C PRO A 178 -7.56 0.34 -2.14
N ASP A 179 -6.86 1.43 -1.80
CA ASP A 179 -5.47 1.68 -2.19
C ASP A 179 -4.56 1.45 -0.98
N ASN A 180 -3.99 2.48 -0.39
CA ASN A 180 -3.14 2.31 0.78
C ASN A 180 -3.94 2.27 2.08
N VAL A 181 -3.38 1.58 3.07
CA VAL A 181 -3.90 1.46 4.42
C VAL A 181 -2.85 1.92 5.42
N ARG A 182 -3.24 2.74 6.41
CA ARG A 182 -2.35 3.25 7.47
C ARG A 182 -3.04 3.23 8.83
N PRO A 183 -2.32 2.90 9.91
CA PRO A 183 -2.86 3.04 11.26
C PRO A 183 -3.27 4.50 11.52
N ASP A 184 -4.37 4.70 12.24
CA ASP A 184 -4.88 6.04 12.58
C ASP A 184 -4.08 6.75 13.71
N GLY A 185 -3.08 6.07 14.26
CA GLY A 185 -2.27 6.59 15.36
C GLY A 185 -2.98 6.67 16.71
N GLY A 186 -4.27 6.26 16.77
CA GLY A 186 -5.07 6.24 17.98
C GLY A 186 -4.89 4.95 18.79
N GLU A 187 -5.28 5.00 20.07
CA GLU A 187 -5.20 3.86 20.99
C GLU A 187 -6.20 2.73 20.64
N ARG A 188 -7.20 3.02 19.80
CA ARG A 188 -8.28 2.07 19.45
C ARG A 188 -7.93 1.09 18.34
N GLY A 189 -6.79 1.28 17.63
CA GLY A 189 -6.32 0.36 16.60
C GLY A 189 -7.06 0.49 15.25
N GLY A 190 -7.57 1.67 14.92
CA GLY A 190 -8.22 1.95 13.65
C GLY A 190 -7.23 2.15 12.50
N TYR A 191 -7.76 2.10 11.27
CA TYR A 191 -6.98 2.30 10.04
C TYR A 191 -7.69 3.26 9.10
N TRP A 192 -6.92 4.15 8.50
CA TRP A 192 -7.36 4.92 7.36
C TRP A 192 -7.06 4.14 6.07
N VAL A 193 -8.04 4.13 5.16
CA VAL A 193 -7.97 3.45 3.87
C VAL A 193 -8.37 4.44 2.78
N GLY A 194 -7.46 4.71 1.86
CA GLY A 194 -7.75 5.50 0.66
C GLY A 194 -8.51 4.66 -0.38
N PHE A 195 -9.33 5.29 -1.21
CA PHE A 195 -10.05 4.64 -2.29
C PHE A 195 -9.71 5.22 -3.65
N ASN A 196 -9.42 4.33 -4.58
CA ASN A 196 -9.28 4.71 -5.98
C ASN A 196 -10.63 5.10 -6.60
N ARG A 197 -11.69 4.36 -6.30
CA ARG A 197 -13.08 4.61 -6.75
C ARG A 197 -14.06 3.84 -5.88
N ASP A 198 -15.34 4.25 -5.93
CA ASP A 198 -16.44 3.45 -5.39
C ASP A 198 -16.60 2.14 -6.19
N LYS A 199 -17.18 1.14 -5.56
CA LYS A 199 -17.45 -0.17 -6.19
C LYS A 199 -18.39 0.01 -7.38
N LEU A 200 -18.00 -0.50 -8.54
CA LEU A 200 -18.68 -0.25 -9.84
C LEU A 200 -20.14 -0.74 -9.94
N TRP A 201 -20.68 -1.43 -8.94
CA TRP A 201 -21.96 -2.13 -9.01
C TRP A 201 -23.03 -1.65 -8.01
N GLU A 202 -22.91 -0.46 -7.46
CA GLU A 202 -24.04 0.13 -6.75
C GLU A 202 -25.00 0.75 -7.76
N GLU A 203 -26.23 0.21 -7.84
CA GLU A 203 -27.26 0.46 -8.86
C GLU A 203 -27.83 1.91 -8.92
N ASN A 204 -27.35 2.83 -8.12
CA ASN A 204 -27.85 4.20 -8.08
C ASN A 204 -26.75 5.21 -8.42
N GLY A 205 -26.42 5.29 -9.69
CA GLY A 205 -25.46 6.19 -10.33
C GLY A 205 -25.51 7.69 -9.98
N THR A 206 -25.38 8.04 -8.71
CA THR A 206 -25.15 9.42 -8.28
C THR A 206 -23.71 9.58 -7.85
N THR A 207 -22.85 9.94 -8.79
CA THR A 207 -21.43 10.27 -8.60
C THR A 207 -21.18 11.49 -7.69
N ALA A 208 -22.22 12.15 -7.19
CA ALA A 208 -22.12 13.40 -6.45
C ALA A 208 -21.58 13.27 -5.00
N ASN A 209 -21.34 12.05 -4.50
CA ASN A 209 -20.88 11.82 -3.13
C ASN A 209 -19.92 10.61 -3.03
N SER A 210 -19.02 10.45 -3.99
CA SER A 210 -18.06 9.35 -3.94
C SER A 210 -17.25 9.39 -2.64
N MET A 211 -17.08 8.22 -2.01
CA MET A 211 -16.19 8.07 -0.86
C MET A 211 -14.75 8.13 -1.32
N SER A 212 -13.98 9.01 -0.70
CA SER A 212 -12.56 9.17 -1.01
C SER A 212 -11.68 8.35 -0.07
N ALA A 213 -12.10 8.15 1.16
CA ALA A 213 -11.42 7.31 2.15
C ALA A 213 -12.37 6.93 3.28
N VAL A 214 -12.03 5.86 3.99
CA VAL A 214 -12.72 5.46 5.22
C VAL A 214 -11.74 5.23 6.35
N ARG A 215 -12.23 5.41 7.58
CA ARG A 215 -11.58 4.89 8.77
C ARG A 215 -12.31 3.62 9.19
N VAL A 216 -11.54 2.56 9.36
CA VAL A 216 -12.03 1.25 9.81
C VAL A 216 -11.57 1.03 11.25
N ASP A 217 -12.52 0.82 12.16
CA ASP A 217 -12.24 0.38 13.52
C ASP A 217 -12.08 -1.14 13.53
N VAL A 218 -10.92 -1.60 14.00
CA VAL A 218 -10.60 -3.03 14.08
C VAL A 218 -10.63 -3.46 15.54
N THR A 219 -11.52 -4.40 15.85
CA THR A 219 -11.62 -4.97 17.19
C THR A 219 -10.75 -6.22 17.34
N ARG A 220 -10.31 -6.53 18.57
CA ARG A 220 -9.45 -7.71 18.80
C ARG A 220 -10.12 -9.04 18.47
N ASP A 221 -11.44 -9.09 18.52
CA ASP A 221 -12.25 -10.31 18.37
C ASP A 221 -12.95 -10.41 16.99
N ALA A 222 -12.64 -9.51 16.06
CA ALA A 222 -13.14 -9.46 14.67
C ALA A 222 -14.69 -9.46 14.53
N LYS A 223 -15.43 -9.32 15.63
CA LYS A 223 -16.90 -9.41 15.60
C LYS A 223 -17.61 -8.08 15.35
N ASN A 224 -16.87 -6.97 15.50
CA ASN A 224 -17.42 -5.62 15.38
C ASN A 224 -16.52 -4.70 14.55
N ASP A 225 -15.80 -5.25 13.59
CA ASP A 225 -15.01 -4.45 12.67
C ASP A 225 -15.94 -3.65 11.77
N THR A 226 -15.87 -2.32 11.81
CA THR A 226 -16.83 -1.45 11.17
C THR A 226 -16.15 -0.29 10.46
N VAL A 227 -16.77 0.15 9.37
CA VAL A 227 -16.43 1.44 8.74
C VAL A 227 -16.98 2.56 9.64
N ALA A 228 -16.10 3.21 10.37
CA ALA A 228 -16.49 4.18 11.40
C ALA A 228 -16.70 5.59 10.86
N VAL A 229 -15.89 6.03 9.89
CA VAL A 229 -15.93 7.38 9.32
C VAL A 229 -15.67 7.30 7.82
N ALA A 230 -16.40 8.08 7.04
CA ALA A 230 -16.18 8.23 5.61
C ALA A 230 -15.77 9.68 5.29
N LEU A 231 -14.67 9.86 4.60
CA LEU A 231 -14.29 11.13 3.97
C LEU A 231 -14.95 11.20 2.60
N ARG A 232 -15.62 12.33 2.33
CA ARG A 232 -16.31 12.61 1.06
C ARG A 232 -15.90 13.98 0.55
N GLY A 233 -16.13 14.23 -0.73
CA GLY A 233 -16.01 15.58 -1.27
C GLY A 233 -14.63 15.93 -1.83
N TYR A 234 -13.78 14.94 -2.13
CA TYR A 234 -12.52 15.18 -2.85
C TYR A 234 -12.73 15.32 -4.38
N GLY A 235 -13.98 15.56 -4.80
CA GLY A 235 -14.38 15.62 -6.20
C GLY A 235 -14.26 14.24 -6.88
N ASP A 236 -13.85 14.26 -8.15
CA ASP A 236 -13.62 13.02 -8.93
C ASP A 236 -12.21 12.46 -8.75
N ALA A 237 -11.37 13.09 -7.92
CA ALA A 237 -10.00 12.63 -7.68
C ALA A 237 -9.99 11.38 -6.77
N THR A 238 -9.15 10.43 -7.11
CA THR A 238 -8.88 9.26 -6.26
C THR A 238 -8.08 9.67 -5.03
N VAL A 239 -8.23 8.94 -3.94
CA VAL A 239 -7.38 9.09 -2.75
C VAL A 239 -6.54 7.84 -2.58
N SER A 240 -5.22 8.00 -2.73
CA SER A 240 -4.28 6.88 -2.64
C SER A 240 -3.82 6.62 -1.21
N GLU A 241 -3.71 7.66 -0.40
CA GLU A 241 -3.13 7.58 0.93
C GLU A 241 -3.81 8.55 1.89
N VAL A 242 -4.10 8.12 3.12
CA VAL A 242 -4.49 8.99 4.23
C VAL A 242 -3.63 8.68 5.44
N VAL A 243 -2.96 9.70 5.97
CA VAL A 243 -2.15 9.61 7.19
C VAL A 243 -2.68 10.56 8.23
N GLU A 244 -3.06 10.04 9.39
CA GLU A 244 -3.43 10.84 10.55
C GLU A 244 -2.19 11.20 11.37
N ARG A 245 -2.00 12.49 11.62
CA ARG A 245 -0.90 12.97 12.47
C ARG A 245 -1.26 14.27 13.15
N ASN A 246 -1.09 14.34 14.47
CA ASN A 246 -1.30 15.54 15.26
C ASN A 246 -2.68 16.21 15.02
N GLY A 247 -3.76 15.42 15.02
CA GLY A 247 -5.12 15.92 14.79
C GLY A 247 -5.37 16.44 13.38
N SER A 248 -4.59 15.99 12.41
CA SER A 248 -4.75 16.35 11.00
C SER A 248 -4.64 15.13 10.12
N LEU A 249 -5.44 15.08 9.07
CA LEU A 249 -5.33 14.09 7.98
C LEU A 249 -4.53 14.69 6.84
N TRP A 250 -3.51 13.98 6.43
CA TRP A 250 -2.72 14.25 5.24
C TRP A 250 -3.20 13.29 4.16
N ILE A 251 -3.64 13.85 3.03
CA ILE A 251 -4.35 13.10 1.98
C ILE A 251 -3.54 13.18 0.69
N GLY A 252 -3.08 12.02 0.22
CA GLY A 252 -2.35 11.86 -1.03
C GLY A 252 -3.26 11.35 -2.15
N SER A 253 -2.96 11.77 -3.38
CA SER A 253 -3.64 11.32 -4.59
C SER A 253 -2.64 11.17 -5.72
N VAL A 254 -2.88 10.21 -6.63
CA VAL A 254 -2.13 10.09 -7.89
C VAL A 254 -2.66 11.03 -8.97
N ASP A 255 -3.85 11.60 -8.77
CA ASP A 255 -4.55 12.43 -9.76
C ASP A 255 -4.34 13.93 -9.54
N THR A 256 -3.88 14.33 -8.35
CA THR A 256 -3.71 15.75 -8.00
C THR A 256 -2.25 16.14 -7.85
N PRO A 257 -1.85 17.35 -8.27
CA PRO A 257 -0.49 17.83 -8.11
C PRO A 257 -0.22 18.42 -6.71
N TYR A 258 -1.11 18.24 -5.75
CA TYR A 258 -1.02 18.73 -4.38
C TYR A 258 -1.42 17.65 -3.37
N MET A 259 -1.02 17.83 -2.13
CA MET A 259 -1.44 17.03 -0.98
C MET A 259 -2.53 17.78 -0.22
N GLY A 260 -3.61 17.08 0.14
CA GLY A 260 -4.68 17.60 0.97
C GLY A 260 -4.30 17.63 2.44
N LEU A 261 -4.84 18.60 3.17
CA LEU A 261 -4.74 18.71 4.62
C LEU A 261 -6.11 19.02 5.22
N LEU A 262 -6.61 18.11 6.05
CA LEU A 262 -7.84 18.31 6.81
C LEU A 262 -7.53 18.28 8.30
N LYS A 263 -7.91 19.36 9.02
CA LYS A 263 -7.82 19.39 10.49
C LYS A 263 -9.04 18.68 11.08
N LEU A 264 -8.80 17.73 11.96
CA LEU A 264 -9.85 17.09 12.73
C LEU A 264 -10.31 18.06 13.83
N ALA A 265 -11.62 18.12 14.06
CA ALA A 265 -12.13 18.84 15.23
C ALA A 265 -11.63 18.13 16.50
N PRO A 266 -11.25 18.87 17.57
CA PRO A 266 -10.98 18.23 18.85
C PRO A 266 -12.23 17.48 19.31
N LEU A 267 -12.05 16.23 19.72
CA LEU A 267 -13.08 15.37 20.31
C LEU A 267 -13.48 15.90 21.68
#